data_92d5ea08011855e1f0925474acceccb9
#
_entry.id   92d5ea08011855e1f0925474acceccb9
#
_cell.length_a   1.000
_cell.length_b   1.000
_cell.length_c   1.000
_cell.angle_alpha   90.00
_cell.angle_beta   90.00
_cell.angle_gamma   90.00
#
_symmetry.space_group_name_H-M   'P 1'
#
loop_
_entity.id
_entity.type
_entity.pdbx_description
1 polymer ?
#
loop_
_entity_poly.entity_id
_entity_poly.type
_entity_poly.pdbx_seq_one_letter_code
_entity_poly.pdbx_strand_id
1 'polypeptide(L)'
;MRKTIIAAALLLASGQTLAEIDRNSPSVMSNFSYDYIEARIGASPVTFGAAMSKSIHPNAHVIGRIDSEFEGDFDAAAGFGFHAPINNWADFTGEMLLRVVDTRDNKSADTGMELNLGVRQWLGPQLEVGGKGGFVSIDDNDDWIASVYARFHSTELFSLGAEARINDAYGDQL
;
A
#
# COMPACT_ATOMS: atom_id res chain seq x y z
N MET A 1 -18.40 -13.61 7.84
CA MET A 1 -17.02 -13.05 7.74
C MET A 1 -17.01 -11.55 7.44
N ARG A 2 -17.89 -10.99 6.59
CA ARG A 2 -17.97 -9.52 6.31
C ARG A 2 -18.06 -8.62 7.56
N LYS A 3 -18.76 -9.04 8.62
CA LYS A 3 -18.93 -8.24 9.85
C LYS A 3 -17.66 -8.15 10.71
N THR A 4 -16.77 -9.12 10.61
CA THR A 4 -15.52 -9.18 11.39
C THR A 4 -14.43 -8.26 10.79
N ILE A 5 -14.39 -8.10 9.48
CA ILE A 5 -13.42 -7.22 8.80
C ILE A 5 -13.73 -5.75 9.07
N ILE A 6 -15.02 -5.37 9.05
CA ILE A 6 -15.45 -4.00 9.38
C ILE A 6 -15.14 -3.67 10.85
N ALA A 7 -15.31 -4.64 11.76
CA ALA A 7 -14.99 -4.46 13.18
C ALA A 7 -13.47 -4.30 13.43
N ALA A 8 -12.62 -4.99 12.68
CA ALA A 8 -11.16 -4.87 12.78
C ALA A 8 -10.68 -3.50 12.25
N ALA A 9 -11.25 -3.01 11.15
CA ALA A 9 -10.93 -1.69 10.60
C ALA A 9 -11.36 -0.56 11.54
N LEU A 10 -12.51 -0.68 12.19
CA LEU A 10 -12.99 0.28 13.19
C LEU A 10 -12.17 0.25 14.49
N LEU A 11 -11.66 -0.91 14.91
CA LEU A 11 -10.77 -1.04 16.05
C LEU A 11 -9.40 -0.41 15.82
N LEU A 12 -8.87 -0.50 14.59
CA LEU A 12 -7.62 0.17 14.21
C LEU A 12 -7.78 1.69 14.17
N ALA A 13 -8.93 2.20 13.74
CA ALA A 13 -9.23 3.63 13.72
C ALA A 13 -9.49 4.20 15.13
N SER A 14 -10.02 3.41 16.06
CA SER A 14 -10.34 3.87 17.44
C SER A 14 -9.14 3.78 18.38
N GLY A 15 -8.10 3.01 18.05
CA GLY A 15 -6.91 2.84 18.91
C GLY A 15 -6.04 4.08 19.07
N GLN A 16 -6.19 5.08 18.22
CA GLN A 16 -5.39 6.31 18.28
C GLN A 16 -5.86 7.32 19.35
N THR A 17 -7.03 7.13 19.93
CA THR A 17 -7.57 8.07 20.93
C THR A 17 -7.18 7.75 22.38
N LEU A 18 -6.48 6.63 22.62
CA LEU A 18 -6.11 6.17 23.96
C LEU A 18 -4.62 6.26 24.29
N ALA A 19 -3.76 6.64 23.34
CA ALA A 19 -2.40 6.98 23.65
C ALA A 19 -2.36 8.40 24.20
N GLU A 20 -2.29 8.53 25.51
CA GLU A 20 -1.93 9.79 26.17
C GLU A 20 -0.55 10.19 25.65
N ILE A 21 -0.53 11.20 24.75
CA ILE A 21 0.73 11.72 24.22
C ILE A 21 1.46 12.37 25.39
N ASP A 22 2.45 11.70 25.91
CA ASP A 22 3.40 12.29 26.85
C ASP A 22 4.12 13.43 26.11
N ARG A 23 3.69 14.66 26.36
CA ARG A 23 4.21 15.89 25.72
C ARG A 23 5.68 16.14 26.03
N ASN A 24 6.30 15.36 26.92
CA ASN A 24 7.71 15.42 27.25
C ASN A 24 8.56 14.36 26.55
N SER A 25 7.95 13.38 25.87
CA SER A 25 8.70 12.46 25.02
C SER A 25 9.12 13.16 23.73
N PRO A 26 10.35 13.03 23.27
CA PRO A 26 10.73 13.49 21.94
C PRO A 26 9.81 12.78 20.95
N SER A 27 8.95 13.54 20.25
CA SER A 27 8.04 12.98 19.25
C SER A 27 8.87 12.30 18.17
N VAL A 28 8.78 10.97 18.08
CA VAL A 28 9.35 10.23 16.96
C VAL A 28 8.56 10.66 15.73
N MET A 29 9.22 11.30 14.78
CA MET A 29 8.62 11.70 13.51
C MET A 29 9.03 10.71 12.43
N SER A 30 8.12 10.44 11.51
CA SER A 30 8.44 9.67 10.31
C SER A 30 9.46 10.42 9.45
N ASN A 31 10.48 9.70 9.00
CA ASN A 31 11.48 10.19 8.03
C ASN A 31 11.16 9.72 6.61
N PHE A 32 9.96 9.19 6.38
CA PHE A 32 9.51 8.75 5.06
C PHE A 32 8.64 9.83 4.41
N SER A 33 8.82 10.01 3.10
CA SER A 33 7.87 10.78 2.31
C SER A 33 6.71 9.89 1.89
N TYR A 34 5.49 10.38 2.08
CA TYR A 34 4.25 9.80 1.57
C TYR A 34 3.67 10.64 0.43
N ASP A 35 4.42 11.62 -0.06
CA ASP A 35 4.11 12.41 -1.24
C ASP A 35 4.97 11.90 -2.40
N TYR A 36 4.37 11.15 -3.33
CA TYR A 36 5.11 10.61 -4.48
C TYR A 36 4.21 10.38 -5.69
N ILE A 37 4.85 10.31 -6.84
CA ILE A 37 4.30 9.75 -8.08
C ILE A 37 5.30 8.69 -8.55
N GLU A 38 4.78 7.53 -8.93
CA GLU A 38 5.56 6.36 -9.31
C GLU A 38 5.07 5.80 -10.64
N ALA A 39 5.99 5.46 -11.53
CA ALA A 39 5.72 4.62 -12.69
C ALA A 39 6.27 3.22 -12.41
N ARG A 40 5.54 2.19 -12.78
CA ARG A 40 5.85 0.79 -12.49
C ARG A 40 5.88 -0.03 -13.77
N ILE A 41 6.77 -1.02 -13.79
CA ILE A 41 6.86 -2.02 -14.85
C ILE A 41 6.97 -3.38 -14.14
N GLY A 42 5.99 -4.23 -14.33
CA GLY A 42 6.02 -5.62 -13.91
C GLY A 42 6.72 -6.48 -14.96
N ALA A 43 7.38 -7.54 -14.55
CA ALA A 43 8.17 -8.40 -15.43
C ALA A 43 7.50 -9.75 -15.73
N SER A 44 6.61 -10.22 -14.86
CA SER A 44 5.95 -11.54 -15.03
C SER A 44 4.58 -11.55 -14.34
N PRO A 45 3.49 -11.37 -15.07
CA PRO A 45 3.39 -10.95 -16.46
C PRO A 45 3.90 -9.52 -16.67
N VAL A 46 4.08 -9.13 -17.94
CA VAL A 46 4.51 -7.76 -18.25
C VAL A 46 3.34 -6.81 -18.06
N THR A 47 3.42 -5.97 -17.02
CA THR A 47 2.43 -4.95 -16.71
C THR A 47 3.08 -3.56 -16.68
N PHE A 48 2.28 -2.55 -16.95
CA PHE A 48 2.67 -1.15 -16.82
C PHE A 48 1.69 -0.47 -15.88
N GLY A 49 2.21 0.30 -14.96
CA GLY A 49 1.39 0.92 -13.95
C GLY A 49 1.88 2.29 -13.54
N ALA A 50 1.03 2.94 -12.78
CA ALA A 50 1.34 4.19 -12.10
C ALA A 50 0.72 4.18 -10.71
N ALA A 51 1.38 4.83 -9.78
CA ALA A 51 0.83 5.09 -8.46
C ALA A 51 1.11 6.52 -8.04
N MET A 52 0.25 7.04 -7.18
CA MET A 52 0.43 8.34 -6.56
C MET A 52 -0.01 8.29 -5.10
N SER A 53 0.64 9.06 -4.29
CA SER A 53 0.25 9.27 -2.91
C SER A 53 0.42 10.73 -2.52
N LYS A 54 -0.46 11.23 -1.65
CA LYS A 54 -0.45 12.58 -1.14
C LYS A 54 -0.83 12.63 0.32
N SER A 55 0.06 13.17 1.14
CA SER A 55 -0.19 13.40 2.56
C SER A 55 -1.34 14.39 2.74
N ILE A 56 -2.29 14.02 3.58
CA ILE A 56 -3.44 14.84 4.00
C ILE A 56 -3.41 15.15 5.50
N HIS A 57 -2.60 14.42 6.25
CA HIS A 57 -2.40 14.55 7.69
C HIS A 57 -0.99 14.05 8.04
N PRO A 58 -0.37 14.45 9.16
CA PRO A 58 0.94 13.92 9.59
C PRO A 58 1.07 12.40 9.67
N ASN A 59 -0.05 11.69 9.80
CA ASN A 59 -0.10 10.23 9.89
C ASN A 59 -1.03 9.59 8.87
N ALA A 60 -1.51 10.35 7.85
CA ALA A 60 -2.44 9.83 6.86
C ALA A 60 -2.19 10.44 5.48
N HIS A 61 -2.43 9.63 4.45
CA HIS A 61 -2.29 10.01 3.05
C HIS A 61 -3.41 9.37 2.22
N VAL A 62 -3.72 9.97 1.08
CA VAL A 62 -4.51 9.33 0.03
C VAL A 62 -3.55 8.63 -0.91
N ILE A 63 -3.99 7.48 -1.44
CA ILE A 63 -3.20 6.68 -2.38
C ILE A 63 -4.10 6.22 -3.52
N GLY A 64 -3.54 6.17 -4.72
CA GLY A 64 -4.16 5.59 -5.89
C GLY A 64 -3.12 4.87 -6.75
N ARG A 65 -3.52 3.76 -7.36
CA ARG A 65 -2.69 3.00 -8.30
C ARG A 65 -3.54 2.46 -9.44
N ILE A 66 -2.90 2.22 -10.56
CA ILE A 66 -3.46 1.52 -11.70
C ILE A 66 -2.35 0.70 -12.37
N ASP A 67 -2.66 -0.52 -12.73
CA ASP A 67 -1.77 -1.44 -13.45
C ASP A 67 -2.55 -2.08 -14.61
N SER A 68 -1.90 -2.39 -15.75
CA SER A 68 -2.52 -3.00 -16.94
C SER A 68 -1.49 -3.77 -17.76
N GLU A 69 -1.90 -4.85 -18.40
CA GLU A 69 -1.14 -5.55 -19.44
C GLU A 69 -1.32 -4.93 -20.85
N PHE A 70 -2.16 -3.87 -20.96
CA PHE A 70 -2.58 -3.26 -22.23
C PHE A 70 -3.33 -4.19 -23.19
N GLU A 71 -3.92 -5.23 -22.67
CA GLU A 71 -4.68 -6.21 -23.45
C GLU A 71 -6.21 -6.05 -23.27
N GLY A 72 -6.64 -4.89 -22.79
CA GLY A 72 -8.05 -4.57 -22.50
C GLY A 72 -8.43 -4.93 -21.05
N ASP A 73 -7.45 -4.99 -20.17
CA ASP A 73 -7.53 -5.28 -18.75
C ASP A 73 -6.99 -4.11 -17.92
N PHE A 74 -7.40 -3.99 -16.69
CA PHE A 74 -6.77 -3.11 -15.70
C PHE A 74 -7.10 -3.54 -14.27
N ASP A 75 -6.18 -3.20 -13.37
CA ASP A 75 -6.37 -3.24 -11.92
C ASP A 75 -6.14 -1.84 -11.36
N ALA A 76 -7.18 -1.25 -10.79
CA ALA A 76 -7.11 0.06 -10.18
C ALA A 76 -7.53 0.00 -8.72
N ALA A 77 -6.80 0.70 -7.85
CA ALA A 77 -7.14 0.81 -6.45
C ALA A 77 -6.92 2.24 -5.95
N ALA A 78 -7.81 2.70 -5.08
CA ALA A 78 -7.68 4.02 -4.46
C ALA A 78 -8.26 4.01 -3.05
N GLY A 79 -7.67 4.81 -2.15
CA GLY A 79 -8.14 4.89 -0.79
C GLY A 79 -7.22 5.69 0.13
N PHE A 80 -7.17 5.25 1.38
CA PHE A 80 -6.43 5.92 2.44
C PHE A 80 -5.32 5.02 2.96
N GLY A 81 -4.16 5.65 3.20
CA GLY A 81 -3.05 5.05 3.93
C GLY A 81 -2.85 5.76 5.26
N PHE A 82 -2.43 4.99 6.24
CA PHE A 82 -2.06 5.47 7.58
C PHE A 82 -0.63 5.01 7.87
N HIS A 83 0.10 5.81 8.61
CA HIS A 83 1.43 5.43 9.05
C HIS A 83 1.68 5.90 10.48
N ALA A 84 2.48 5.13 11.21
CA ALA A 84 2.92 5.45 12.55
C ALA A 84 4.41 5.15 12.69
N PRO A 85 5.24 6.13 13.08
CA PRO A 85 6.66 5.90 13.26
C PRO A 85 6.88 4.92 14.43
N ILE A 86 7.63 3.84 14.16
CA ILE A 86 8.13 2.91 15.19
C ILE A 86 9.39 3.52 15.82
N ASN A 87 10.22 4.09 14.97
CA ASN A 87 11.43 4.83 15.31
C ASN A 87 11.85 5.72 14.13
N ASN A 88 12.98 6.41 14.23
CA ASN A 88 13.46 7.31 13.17
C ASN A 88 13.83 6.60 11.85
N TRP A 89 13.84 5.27 11.82
CA TRP A 89 14.25 4.46 10.67
C TRP A 89 13.16 3.52 10.18
N ALA A 90 12.03 3.43 10.88
CA ALA A 90 10.96 2.50 10.55
C ALA A 90 9.58 3.06 10.86
N ASP A 91 8.65 2.85 9.93
CA ASP A 91 7.23 3.13 10.06
C ASP A 91 6.41 1.85 9.94
N PHE A 92 5.40 1.74 10.77
CA PHE A 92 4.28 0.84 10.57
C PHE A 92 3.27 1.51 9.62
N THR A 93 2.74 0.76 8.67
CA THR A 93 1.79 1.28 7.66
C THR A 93 0.52 0.45 7.63
N GLY A 94 -0.58 1.09 7.31
CA GLY A 94 -1.85 0.46 7.03
C GLY A 94 -2.54 1.13 5.85
N GLU A 95 -3.16 0.35 4.98
CA GLU A 95 -3.87 0.85 3.80
C GLU A 95 -5.27 0.24 3.75
N MET A 96 -6.24 1.05 3.36
CA MET A 96 -7.61 0.62 3.07
C MET A 96 -7.99 1.18 1.70
N LEU A 97 -8.17 0.29 0.73
CA LEU A 97 -8.36 0.64 -0.67
C LEU A 97 -9.67 0.06 -1.18
N LEU A 98 -10.34 0.81 -2.04
CA LEU A 98 -11.34 0.29 -2.97
C LEU A 98 -10.60 -0.15 -4.23
N ARG A 99 -10.87 -1.35 -4.70
CA ARG A 99 -10.22 -1.96 -5.85
C ARG A 99 -11.23 -2.27 -6.94
N VAL A 100 -10.85 -2.03 -8.18
CA VAL A 100 -11.63 -2.34 -9.38
C VAL A 100 -10.71 -3.12 -10.30
N VAL A 101 -11.11 -4.33 -10.65
CA VAL A 101 -10.34 -5.22 -11.53
C VAL A 101 -11.20 -5.55 -12.75
N ASP A 102 -10.69 -5.26 -13.92
CA ASP A 102 -11.28 -5.68 -15.18
C ASP A 102 -10.32 -6.67 -15.85
N THR A 103 -10.75 -7.89 -16.02
CA THR A 103 -9.97 -8.94 -16.68
C THR A 103 -10.63 -9.32 -17.99
N ARG A 104 -9.81 -9.73 -18.95
CA ARG A 104 -10.24 -10.07 -20.32
C ARG A 104 -11.39 -11.07 -20.40
N ASP A 105 -11.49 -11.96 -19.41
CA ASP A 105 -12.51 -13.02 -19.38
C ASP A 105 -13.81 -12.59 -18.72
N ASN A 106 -13.86 -11.45 -18.04
CA ASN A 106 -15.04 -10.95 -17.37
C ASN A 106 -15.89 -10.04 -18.27
N LYS A 107 -17.21 -10.18 -18.16
CA LYS A 107 -18.15 -9.32 -18.89
C LYS A 107 -18.32 -7.94 -18.26
N SER A 108 -17.85 -7.75 -17.05
CA SER A 108 -17.92 -6.49 -16.28
C SER A 108 -16.74 -6.43 -15.30
N ALA A 109 -16.31 -5.23 -14.97
CA ALA A 109 -15.30 -5.02 -13.95
C ALA A 109 -15.83 -5.46 -12.57
N ASP A 110 -15.00 -6.20 -11.83
CA ASP A 110 -15.26 -6.61 -10.47
C ASP A 110 -14.78 -5.53 -9.49
N THR A 111 -15.53 -5.35 -8.40
CA THR A 111 -15.20 -4.34 -7.39
C THR A 111 -14.99 -4.99 -6.03
N GLY A 112 -14.06 -4.46 -5.26
CA GLY A 112 -13.75 -5.02 -3.96
C GLY A 112 -13.06 -4.04 -3.02
N MET A 113 -12.66 -4.57 -1.88
CA MET A 113 -11.91 -3.87 -0.86
C MET A 113 -10.60 -4.60 -0.58
N GLU A 114 -9.56 -3.82 -0.36
CA GLU A 114 -8.23 -4.30 0.01
C GLU A 114 -7.80 -3.65 1.31
N LEU A 115 -7.28 -4.45 2.25
CA LEU A 115 -6.73 -4.03 3.53
C LEU A 115 -5.32 -4.56 3.66
N ASN A 116 -4.35 -3.67 3.85
CA ASN A 116 -2.95 -4.01 4.02
C ASN A 116 -2.39 -3.49 5.33
N LEU A 117 -1.50 -4.25 5.93
CA LEU A 117 -0.61 -3.84 7.01
C LEU A 117 0.83 -4.08 6.58
N GLY A 118 1.72 -3.17 6.91
CA GLY A 118 3.09 -3.26 6.47
C GLY A 118 4.07 -2.52 7.35
N VAL A 119 5.33 -2.65 6.98
CA VAL A 119 6.44 -1.94 7.60
C VAL A 119 7.34 -1.39 6.49
N ARG A 120 7.79 -0.15 6.68
CA ARG A 120 8.84 0.49 5.88
C ARG A 120 10.05 0.69 6.77
N GLN A 121 11.25 0.46 6.24
CA GLN A 121 12.49 0.61 6.99
C GLN A 121 13.62 1.14 6.12
N TRP A 122 14.36 2.13 6.66
CA TRP A 122 15.63 2.55 6.10
C TRP A 122 16.73 1.58 6.54
N LEU A 123 17.45 0.98 5.60
CA LEU A 123 18.68 0.19 5.86
C LEU A 123 19.94 1.05 5.76
N GLY A 124 19.81 2.28 5.32
CA GLY A 124 20.88 3.25 5.18
C GLY A 124 20.34 4.57 4.62
N PRO A 125 21.19 5.55 4.35
CA PRO A 125 20.74 6.89 3.93
C PRO A 125 19.95 6.93 2.62
N GLN A 126 20.10 5.90 1.78
CA GLN A 126 19.52 5.85 0.45
C GLN A 126 18.76 4.58 0.15
N LEU A 127 18.80 3.57 1.03
CA LEU A 127 18.15 2.29 0.81
C LEU A 127 16.98 2.11 1.76
N GLU A 128 15.79 2.07 1.18
CA GLU A 128 14.53 1.73 1.84
C GLU A 128 14.13 0.31 1.47
N VAL A 129 13.65 -0.44 2.44
CA VAL A 129 12.98 -1.72 2.25
C VAL A 129 11.62 -1.70 2.93
N GLY A 130 10.73 -2.51 2.46
CA GLY A 130 9.43 -2.66 3.09
C GLY A 130 8.74 -3.95 2.67
N GLY A 131 7.70 -4.24 3.38
CA GLY A 131 6.81 -5.33 3.06
C GLY A 131 5.44 -5.06 3.63
N LYS A 132 4.44 -5.58 2.95
CA LYS A 132 3.05 -5.52 3.38
C LYS A 132 2.36 -6.85 3.12
N GLY A 133 1.39 -7.14 3.96
CA GLY A 133 0.49 -8.27 3.79
C GLY A 133 -0.91 -7.85 4.13
N GLY A 134 -1.88 -8.46 3.49
CA GLY A 134 -3.26 -8.05 3.64
C GLY A 134 -4.25 -9.04 3.07
N PHE A 135 -5.46 -8.57 2.97
CA PHE A 135 -6.58 -9.31 2.41
C PHE A 135 -7.30 -8.45 1.38
N VAL A 136 -7.68 -9.09 0.31
CA VAL A 136 -8.52 -8.53 -0.73
C VAL A 136 -9.82 -9.32 -0.81
N SER A 137 -10.94 -8.63 -0.93
CA SER A 137 -12.25 -9.21 -1.13
C SER A 137 -12.86 -8.60 -2.36
N ILE A 138 -12.99 -9.38 -3.43
CA ILE A 138 -13.53 -8.98 -4.73
C ILE A 138 -14.63 -9.96 -5.11
N ASP A 139 -15.83 -9.48 -5.40
CA ASP A 139 -16.99 -10.24 -5.90
C ASP A 139 -17.22 -11.59 -5.16
N ASP A 140 -17.26 -11.53 -3.81
CA ASP A 140 -17.43 -12.68 -2.89
C ASP A 140 -16.23 -13.66 -2.80
N ASN A 141 -15.09 -13.35 -3.45
CA ASN A 141 -13.84 -14.07 -3.28
C ASN A 141 -12.92 -13.31 -2.33
N ASP A 142 -12.44 -14.01 -1.32
CA ASP A 142 -11.51 -13.49 -0.32
C ASP A 142 -10.15 -14.15 -0.53
N ASP A 143 -9.12 -13.33 -0.80
CA ASP A 143 -7.74 -13.78 -0.96
C ASP A 143 -6.80 -13.00 -0.05
N TRP A 144 -5.66 -13.61 0.29
CA TRP A 144 -4.56 -12.90 0.92
C TRP A 144 -3.59 -12.37 -0.13
N ILE A 145 -3.02 -11.22 0.13
CA ILE A 145 -2.00 -10.63 -0.72
C ILE A 145 -0.78 -10.28 0.12
N ALA A 146 0.38 -10.33 -0.49
CA ALA A 146 1.62 -9.88 0.15
C ALA A 146 2.55 -9.23 -0.86
N SER A 147 3.36 -8.28 -0.41
CA SER A 147 4.46 -7.76 -1.20
C SER A 147 5.66 -7.43 -0.34
N VAL A 148 6.83 -7.49 -0.97
CA VAL A 148 8.10 -7.00 -0.43
C VAL A 148 8.80 -6.14 -1.47
N TYR A 149 9.42 -5.07 -1.03
CA TYR A 149 10.11 -4.17 -1.95
C TYR A 149 11.43 -3.66 -1.39
N ALA A 150 12.31 -3.25 -2.31
CA ALA A 150 13.48 -2.45 -2.00
C ALA A 150 13.51 -1.23 -2.93
N ARG A 151 13.84 -0.06 -2.39
CA ARG A 151 13.88 1.20 -3.12
C ARG A 151 15.18 1.93 -2.81
N PHE A 152 15.89 2.32 -3.86
CA PHE A 152 17.10 3.12 -3.77
C PHE A 152 16.76 4.57 -4.15
N HIS A 153 16.97 5.50 -3.22
CA HIS A 153 16.75 6.92 -3.39
C HIS A 153 18.04 7.59 -3.88
N SER A 154 18.13 7.90 -5.18
CA SER A 154 19.30 8.55 -5.75
C SER A 154 19.32 10.06 -5.44
N THR A 155 18.14 10.66 -5.31
CA THR A 155 17.92 12.05 -4.89
C THR A 155 16.64 12.13 -4.06
N GLU A 156 16.35 13.31 -3.49
CA GLU A 156 15.08 13.54 -2.78
C GLU A 156 13.84 13.40 -3.68
N LEU A 157 14.01 13.57 -5.00
CA LEU A 157 12.91 13.56 -5.97
C LEU A 157 12.85 12.28 -6.82
N PHE A 158 13.92 11.49 -6.83
CA PHE A 158 14.00 10.32 -7.69
C PHE A 158 14.48 9.08 -6.95
N SER A 159 13.71 8.01 -7.06
CA SER A 159 14.05 6.70 -6.55
C SER A 159 13.80 5.61 -7.59
N LEU A 160 14.54 4.53 -7.48
CA LEU A 160 14.36 3.31 -8.27
C LEU A 160 14.12 2.16 -7.31
N GLY A 161 13.08 1.36 -7.57
CA GLY A 161 12.72 0.24 -6.71
C GLY A 161 12.40 -1.01 -7.48
N ALA A 162 12.42 -2.13 -6.77
CA ALA A 162 11.90 -3.41 -7.20
C ALA A 162 10.91 -3.92 -6.14
N GLU A 163 9.82 -4.52 -6.59
CA GLU A 163 8.77 -5.09 -5.73
C GLU A 163 8.42 -6.48 -6.23
N ALA A 164 8.30 -7.42 -5.32
CA ALA A 164 7.71 -8.73 -5.57
C ALA A 164 6.33 -8.77 -4.91
N ARG A 165 5.31 -9.17 -5.67
CA ARG A 165 3.93 -9.32 -5.21
C ARG A 165 3.48 -10.76 -5.34
N ILE A 166 2.68 -11.21 -4.39
CA ILE A 166 2.15 -12.57 -4.32
C ILE A 166 0.63 -12.46 -4.23
N ASN A 167 -0.06 -13.27 -5.02
CA ASN A 167 -1.53 -13.30 -5.13
C ASN A 167 -2.15 -11.95 -5.53
N ASP A 168 -1.52 -11.19 -6.38
CA ASP A 168 -2.12 -9.98 -6.94
C ASP A 168 -3.09 -10.30 -8.09
N ALA A 169 -3.78 -9.32 -8.67
CA ALA A 169 -4.78 -9.50 -9.73
C ALA A 169 -4.24 -10.28 -10.94
N TYR A 170 -2.95 -10.13 -11.22
CA TYR A 170 -2.24 -10.82 -12.32
C TYR A 170 -1.40 -12.01 -11.82
N GLY A 171 -1.66 -12.52 -10.60
CA GLY A 171 -0.89 -13.58 -9.97
C GLY A 171 0.39 -13.08 -9.29
N ASP A 172 1.40 -13.94 -9.21
CA ASP A 172 2.69 -13.57 -8.62
C ASP A 172 3.50 -12.71 -9.60
N GLN A 173 3.94 -11.52 -9.15
CA GLN A 173 4.63 -10.53 -9.98
C GLN A 173 6.02 -10.16 -9.43
N LEU A 174 6.91 -9.80 -10.34
CA LEU A 174 8.23 -9.20 -10.07
C LEU A 174 8.37 -7.88 -10.82
#